data_f0766eb3de4ce799b01a9248eb526860
#
_entry.id   f0766eb3de4ce799b01a9248eb526860
#
_cell.length_a   1.000
_cell.length_b   1.000
_cell.length_c   1.000
_cell.angle_alpha   90.00
_cell.angle_beta   90.00
_cell.angle_gamma   90.00
#
_symmetry.space_group_name_H-M   'P 1'
#
loop_
_entity.id
_entity.type
_entity.pdbx_description
1 polymer ?
#
loop_
_entity_poly.entity_id
_entity_poly.type
_entity_poly.pdbx_seq_one_letter_code
_entity_poly.pdbx_strand_id
1 'polypeptide(L)'
;ASASAVAELDSLCCLASVAVSNGYCRPTVDDSGVLEIHDGRHPVVEKVLKGSLFVPNDTRMHGGDSRLDIITGPNMAGKSTYMRQNALIALMAQIGSFVPAASAHIGVVDAIFTRVGASDDLAAGQSTFMVEMTEVAEILRSAGKSSLVILDEIGRGTSTFDGMSIARAVLEYTADPKKLGAKTLFATHYHELTELEGKIDNVNNYCIAVKEKGDDIIFLRKIVKGGADKSYGIQVAKLAGVPESVTDRAKEIVEELVHTDITSRIKDIAVQGHTCKSKA
;
A
#
# COMPACT_ATOMS: atom_id res chain seq x y z
N ALA A 1 -22.75 36.17 14.96
CA ALA A 1 -22.51 35.46 16.22
C ALA A 1 -23.42 34.25 16.37
N SER A 2 -24.78 34.42 16.41
CA SER A 2 -25.70 33.27 16.66
C SER A 2 -25.68 32.20 15.57
N ALA A 3 -25.67 32.58 14.28
CA ALA A 3 -25.63 31.62 13.18
C ALA A 3 -24.35 30.78 13.18
N SER A 4 -23.19 31.37 13.50
CA SER A 4 -21.91 30.65 13.61
C SER A 4 -21.94 29.67 14.77
N ALA A 5 -22.45 30.06 15.93
CA ALA A 5 -22.56 29.17 17.09
C ALA A 5 -23.53 28.00 16.84
N VAL A 6 -24.63 28.22 16.13
CA VAL A 6 -25.56 27.16 15.73
C VAL A 6 -24.90 26.19 14.75
N ALA A 7 -24.17 26.70 13.75
CA ALA A 7 -23.48 25.87 12.77
C ALA A 7 -22.37 25.00 13.42
N GLU A 8 -21.64 25.57 14.38
CA GLU A 8 -20.62 24.81 15.15
C GLU A 8 -21.27 23.68 15.98
N LEU A 9 -22.34 24.02 16.72
CA LEU A 9 -23.08 23.04 17.51
C LEU A 9 -23.68 21.94 16.65
N ASP A 10 -24.26 22.27 15.49
CA ASP A 10 -24.80 21.29 14.55
C ASP A 10 -23.72 20.33 14.03
N SER A 11 -22.56 20.87 13.63
CA SER A 11 -21.44 20.08 13.19
C SER A 11 -20.94 19.12 14.28
N LEU A 12 -20.77 19.58 15.52
CA LEU A 12 -20.38 18.75 16.64
C LEU A 12 -21.41 17.66 16.97
N CYS A 13 -22.70 17.99 16.92
CA CYS A 13 -23.78 17.03 17.11
C CYS A 13 -23.80 15.96 16.00
N CYS A 14 -23.57 16.34 14.75
CA CYS A 14 -23.46 15.40 13.63
C CYS A 14 -22.29 14.44 13.81
N LEU A 15 -21.09 14.95 14.14
CA LEU A 15 -19.90 14.12 14.39
C LEU A 15 -20.12 13.17 15.57
N ALA A 16 -20.73 13.64 16.66
CA ALA A 16 -21.04 12.82 17.82
C ALA A 16 -22.05 11.70 17.48
N SER A 17 -23.11 12.04 16.75
CA SER A 17 -24.13 11.06 16.31
C SER A 17 -23.53 9.98 15.42
N VAL A 18 -22.67 10.37 14.47
CA VAL A 18 -21.95 9.43 13.59
C VAL A 18 -21.02 8.52 14.41
N ALA A 19 -20.29 9.09 15.36
CA ALA A 19 -19.36 8.34 16.21
C ALA A 19 -20.07 7.26 17.03
N VAL A 20 -21.18 7.63 17.68
CA VAL A 20 -22.00 6.71 18.50
C VAL A 20 -22.62 5.62 17.62
N SER A 21 -23.25 6.01 16.50
CA SER A 21 -23.94 5.06 15.60
C SER A 21 -23.01 4.04 14.94
N ASN A 22 -21.71 4.35 14.82
CA ASN A 22 -20.74 3.51 14.12
C ASN A 22 -19.66 2.91 15.05
N GLY A 23 -19.75 3.15 16.34
CA GLY A 23 -18.77 2.63 17.31
C GLY A 23 -17.36 3.15 17.02
N TYR A 24 -17.22 4.46 16.75
CA TYR A 24 -15.93 5.10 16.54
C TYR A 24 -15.29 5.45 17.87
N CYS A 25 -13.97 5.37 17.94
CA CYS A 25 -13.21 5.75 19.13
C CYS A 25 -12.70 7.18 19.04
N ARG A 26 -12.47 7.80 20.20
CA ARG A 26 -11.80 9.08 20.31
C ARG A 26 -10.29 8.89 20.07
N PRO A 27 -9.68 9.48 19.02
CA PRO A 27 -8.24 9.39 18.81
C PRO A 27 -7.48 10.29 19.78
N THR A 28 -6.24 9.92 20.12
CA THR A 28 -5.24 10.85 20.65
C THR A 28 -4.58 11.54 19.46
N VAL A 29 -4.55 12.89 19.48
CA VAL A 29 -3.89 13.67 18.42
C VAL A 29 -2.87 14.59 19.08
N ASP A 30 -1.61 14.54 18.61
CA ASP A 30 -0.48 15.30 19.15
C ASP A 30 0.62 15.51 18.11
N ASP A 31 1.75 16.12 18.52
CA ASP A 31 2.89 16.40 17.67
C ASP A 31 3.95 15.27 17.65
N SER A 32 3.61 14.08 18.12
CA SER A 32 4.56 12.94 18.23
C SER A 32 5.05 12.41 16.88
N GLY A 33 4.34 12.70 15.80
CA GLY A 33 4.60 12.16 14.48
C GLY A 33 4.31 10.66 14.34
N VAL A 34 3.61 10.06 15.31
CA VAL A 34 3.18 8.66 15.32
C VAL A 34 1.93 8.48 14.45
N LEU A 35 1.76 7.35 13.82
CA LEU A 35 0.52 6.87 13.24
C LEU A 35 0.30 5.45 13.74
N GLU A 36 -0.48 5.30 14.81
CA GLU A 36 -0.81 4.01 15.41
C GLU A 36 -2.33 3.86 15.47
N ILE A 37 -2.82 2.81 14.82
CA ILE A 37 -4.25 2.52 14.68
C ILE A 37 -4.43 1.03 14.99
N HIS A 38 -5.28 0.72 15.95
CA HIS A 38 -5.66 -0.64 16.28
C HIS A 38 -7.06 -0.95 15.77
N ASP A 39 -7.21 -2.09 15.12
CA ASP A 39 -8.47 -2.53 14.51
C ASP A 39 -9.13 -1.45 13.65
N GLY A 40 -8.33 -0.76 12.83
CA GLY A 40 -8.80 0.24 11.91
C GLY A 40 -9.76 -0.34 10.86
N ARG A 41 -10.83 0.41 10.54
CA ARG A 41 -11.84 0.03 9.55
C ARG A 41 -11.97 1.14 8.50
N HIS A 42 -12.35 0.76 7.29
CA HIS A 42 -12.60 1.74 6.23
C HIS A 42 -14.03 2.30 6.36
N PRO A 43 -14.23 3.58 6.67
CA PRO A 43 -15.54 4.14 7.05
C PRO A 43 -16.61 4.00 5.95
N VAL A 44 -16.20 3.99 4.68
CA VAL A 44 -17.14 3.84 3.56
C VAL A 44 -17.36 2.36 3.24
N VAL A 45 -16.29 1.57 3.13
CA VAL A 45 -16.40 0.15 2.74
C VAL A 45 -17.18 -0.66 3.76
N GLU A 46 -16.99 -0.42 5.07
CA GLU A 46 -17.75 -1.12 6.11
C GLU A 46 -19.27 -0.88 6.00
N LYS A 47 -19.70 0.25 5.42
CA LYS A 47 -21.11 0.57 5.21
C LYS A 47 -21.71 -0.05 3.95
N VAL A 48 -20.89 -0.27 2.92
CA VAL A 48 -21.33 -0.80 1.63
C VAL A 48 -21.33 -2.32 1.61
N LEU A 49 -20.54 -2.96 2.48
CA LEU A 49 -20.48 -4.42 2.58
C LEU A 49 -21.85 -4.99 2.99
N LYS A 50 -22.42 -5.82 2.09
CA LYS A 50 -23.66 -6.55 2.37
C LYS A 50 -23.33 -7.99 2.74
N GLY A 51 -23.75 -8.41 3.94
CA GLY A 51 -23.67 -9.82 4.37
C GLY A 51 -22.29 -10.32 4.84
N SER A 52 -21.27 -9.46 4.91
CA SER A 52 -19.96 -9.80 5.50
C SER A 52 -19.47 -8.67 6.41
N LEU A 53 -18.77 -9.06 7.48
CA LEU A 53 -18.10 -8.09 8.35
C LEU A 53 -16.83 -7.56 7.67
N PHE A 54 -16.53 -6.28 7.92
CA PHE A 54 -15.24 -5.70 7.55
C PHE A 54 -14.13 -6.32 8.41
N VAL A 55 -13.02 -6.70 7.79
CA VAL A 55 -11.84 -7.22 8.50
C VAL A 55 -10.98 -6.03 8.93
N PRO A 56 -10.89 -5.73 10.24
CA PRO A 56 -10.09 -4.62 10.73
C PRO A 56 -8.59 -4.91 10.63
N ASN A 57 -7.78 -3.86 10.50
CA ASN A 57 -6.33 -3.95 10.38
C ASN A 57 -5.63 -2.95 11.29
N ASP A 58 -4.46 -3.34 11.79
CA ASP A 58 -3.59 -2.48 12.55
C ASP A 58 -2.62 -1.74 11.63
N THR A 59 -2.20 -0.55 12.07
CA THR A 59 -1.16 0.25 11.43
C THR A 59 -0.25 0.81 12.51
N ARG A 60 1.06 0.73 12.30
CA ARG A 60 2.03 1.27 13.23
C ARG A 60 3.20 1.88 12.49
N MET A 61 3.25 3.20 12.47
CA MET A 61 4.34 3.96 11.87
C MET A 61 4.90 4.97 12.88
N HIS A 62 6.21 4.95 13.07
CA HIS A 62 6.91 5.85 13.97
C HIS A 62 8.04 6.56 13.24
N GLY A 63 8.42 7.72 13.72
CA GLY A 63 9.53 8.49 13.15
C GLY A 63 10.92 7.85 13.26
N GLY A 64 11.06 6.78 14.08
CA GLY A 64 12.33 6.08 14.35
C GLY A 64 12.49 4.76 13.61
N ASP A 65 11.47 3.89 13.64
CA ASP A 65 11.62 2.48 13.25
C ASP A 65 10.79 2.06 12.05
N SER A 66 9.80 2.84 11.66
CA SER A 66 8.88 2.52 10.57
C SER A 66 8.35 3.80 9.94
N ARG A 67 8.95 4.23 8.86
CA ARG A 67 8.48 5.37 8.07
C ARG A 67 7.86 4.96 6.75
N LEU A 68 8.29 3.84 6.21
CA LEU A 68 7.82 3.33 4.94
C LEU A 68 7.46 1.85 5.07
N ASP A 69 6.19 1.55 4.78
CA ASP A 69 5.68 0.19 4.75
C ASP A 69 5.43 -0.23 3.30
N ILE A 70 6.19 -1.23 2.83
CA ILE A 70 5.98 -1.87 1.53
C ILE A 70 4.89 -2.93 1.71
N ILE A 71 3.81 -2.82 0.94
CA ILE A 71 2.66 -3.70 1.04
C ILE A 71 2.55 -4.52 -0.23
N THR A 72 2.80 -5.83 -0.12
CA THR A 72 2.69 -6.78 -1.23
C THR A 72 1.45 -7.65 -1.14
N GLY A 73 1.14 -8.35 -2.22
CA GLY A 73 0.01 -9.27 -2.29
C GLY A 73 -0.84 -9.07 -3.54
N PRO A 74 -1.79 -9.98 -3.78
CA PRO A 74 -2.59 -9.99 -4.99
C PRO A 74 -3.52 -8.78 -5.10
N ASN A 75 -3.90 -8.44 -6.33
CA ASN A 75 -4.94 -7.45 -6.57
C ASN A 75 -6.28 -7.97 -6.01
N MET A 76 -7.18 -7.05 -5.66
CA MET A 76 -8.48 -7.32 -5.03
C MET A 76 -8.41 -7.92 -3.61
N ALA A 77 -7.21 -8.15 -3.05
CA ALA A 77 -7.04 -8.69 -1.71
C ALA A 77 -7.22 -7.63 -0.59
N GLY A 78 -7.25 -6.32 -0.93
CA GLY A 78 -7.55 -5.24 0.01
C GLY A 78 -6.40 -4.27 0.31
N LYS A 79 -5.24 -4.31 -0.42
CA LYS A 79 -4.11 -3.37 -0.23
C LYS A 79 -4.57 -1.90 -0.29
N SER A 80 -5.16 -1.51 -1.41
CA SER A 80 -5.63 -0.13 -1.63
C SER A 80 -6.69 0.29 -0.62
N THR A 81 -7.57 -0.63 -0.20
CA THR A 81 -8.58 -0.37 0.84
C THR A 81 -7.91 -0.05 2.18
N TYR A 82 -6.90 -0.84 2.56
CA TYR A 82 -6.12 -0.63 3.78
C TYR A 82 -5.40 0.72 3.77
N MET A 83 -4.74 1.07 2.68
CA MET A 83 -4.02 2.35 2.59
C MET A 83 -4.96 3.54 2.65
N ARG A 84 -6.08 3.49 1.90
CA ARG A 84 -7.11 4.56 1.94
C ARG A 84 -7.76 4.68 3.31
N GLN A 85 -7.98 3.57 4.01
CA GLN A 85 -8.46 3.55 5.39
C GLN A 85 -7.58 4.42 6.30
N ASN A 86 -6.26 4.24 6.22
CA ASN A 86 -5.31 4.99 7.05
C ASN A 86 -5.34 6.50 6.74
N ALA A 87 -5.43 6.88 5.45
CA ALA A 87 -5.58 8.27 5.06
C ALA A 87 -6.88 8.89 5.61
N LEU A 88 -8.00 8.17 5.49
CA LEU A 88 -9.29 8.66 5.98
C LEU A 88 -9.32 8.77 7.50
N ILE A 89 -8.75 7.80 8.22
CA ILE A 89 -8.65 7.85 9.69
C ILE A 89 -7.80 9.06 10.13
N ALA A 90 -6.65 9.29 9.50
CA ALA A 90 -5.80 10.45 9.80
C ALA A 90 -6.53 11.78 9.50
N LEU A 91 -7.23 11.87 8.36
CA LEU A 91 -8.03 13.04 8.01
C LEU A 91 -9.15 13.28 9.01
N MET A 92 -9.92 12.24 9.35
CA MET A 92 -11.02 12.33 10.31
C MET A 92 -10.53 12.79 11.68
N ALA A 93 -9.41 12.25 12.17
CA ALA A 93 -8.84 12.67 13.44
C ALA A 93 -8.48 14.18 13.45
N GLN A 94 -7.88 14.68 12.36
CA GLN A 94 -7.44 16.08 12.29
C GLN A 94 -8.58 17.09 12.14
N ILE A 95 -9.72 16.70 11.60
CA ILE A 95 -10.92 17.56 11.59
C ILE A 95 -11.70 17.50 12.90
N GLY A 96 -11.20 16.79 13.92
CA GLY A 96 -11.85 16.66 15.23
C GLY A 96 -12.92 15.59 15.32
N SER A 97 -13.03 14.70 14.33
CA SER A 97 -13.94 13.55 14.37
C SER A 97 -13.36 12.40 15.17
N PHE A 98 -14.23 11.56 15.75
CA PHE A 98 -13.88 10.23 16.17
C PHE A 98 -13.63 9.35 14.94
N VAL A 99 -12.88 8.26 15.11
CA VAL A 99 -12.34 7.44 14.01
C VAL A 99 -12.79 5.99 14.08
N PRO A 100 -12.94 5.31 12.94
CA PRO A 100 -13.34 3.91 12.87
C PRO A 100 -12.19 2.96 13.26
N ALA A 101 -11.89 2.88 14.54
CA ALA A 101 -10.85 2.03 15.10
C ALA A 101 -11.24 1.60 16.53
N ALA A 102 -10.56 0.58 17.09
CA ALA A 102 -10.66 0.27 18.51
C ALA A 102 -9.90 1.30 19.36
N SER A 103 -8.72 1.72 18.88
CA SER A 103 -7.97 2.87 19.43
C SER A 103 -7.11 3.49 18.34
N ALA A 104 -6.77 4.78 18.48
CA ALA A 104 -5.89 5.47 17.54
C ALA A 104 -5.06 6.55 18.27
N HIS A 105 -3.77 6.60 17.92
CA HIS A 105 -2.85 7.67 18.28
C HIS A 105 -2.24 8.22 16.98
N ILE A 106 -2.52 9.47 16.68
CA ILE A 106 -2.24 10.07 15.38
C ILE A 106 -1.49 11.38 15.60
N GLY A 107 -0.22 11.39 15.24
CA GLY A 107 0.56 12.62 15.14
C GLY A 107 0.02 13.50 13.99
N VAL A 108 0.00 14.80 14.20
CA VAL A 108 -0.43 15.77 13.20
C VAL A 108 0.35 15.58 11.90
N VAL A 109 -0.36 15.54 10.77
CA VAL A 109 0.21 15.54 9.42
C VAL A 109 -0.10 16.87 8.73
N ASP A 110 0.88 17.43 8.02
CA ASP A 110 0.72 18.70 7.29
C ASP A 110 -0.08 18.53 6.01
N ALA A 111 0.03 17.36 5.36
CA ALA A 111 -0.71 17.02 4.16
C ALA A 111 -0.85 15.50 4.00
N ILE A 112 -1.88 15.07 3.27
CA ILE A 112 -2.10 13.69 2.88
C ILE A 112 -2.06 13.64 1.36
N PHE A 113 -1.07 12.93 0.81
CA PHE A 113 -0.92 12.73 -0.62
C PHE A 113 -1.30 11.31 -1.00
N THR A 114 -2.07 11.17 -2.07
CA THR A 114 -2.48 9.84 -2.54
C THR A 114 -2.28 9.71 -4.03
N ARG A 115 -1.56 8.66 -4.46
CA ARG A 115 -1.56 8.19 -5.82
C ARG A 115 -2.14 6.79 -5.83
N VAL A 116 -3.39 6.68 -6.21
CA VAL A 116 -4.16 5.43 -6.15
C VAL A 116 -4.94 5.27 -7.45
N GLY A 117 -4.53 4.31 -8.29
CA GLY A 117 -5.20 3.93 -9.54
C GLY A 117 -5.58 5.09 -10.47
N ALA A 118 -5.15 5.10 -11.70
CA ALA A 118 -5.63 6.09 -12.66
C ALA A 118 -7.04 5.69 -13.14
N SER A 119 -7.98 6.64 -13.16
CA SER A 119 -9.04 6.63 -14.15
C SER A 119 -8.43 7.18 -15.44
N ASP A 120 -8.67 6.50 -16.57
CA ASP A 120 -8.26 6.99 -17.87
C ASP A 120 -8.87 8.37 -18.11
N ASP A 121 -8.06 9.41 -18.07
CA ASP A 121 -8.48 10.73 -18.56
C ASP A 121 -8.23 10.82 -20.07
N LEU A 122 -9.11 10.15 -20.81
CA LEU A 122 -9.11 10.16 -22.29
C LEU A 122 -9.31 11.57 -22.86
N ALA A 123 -9.84 12.50 -22.06
CA ALA A 123 -10.11 13.85 -22.51
C ALA A 123 -8.85 14.71 -22.65
N ALA A 124 -7.79 14.42 -21.88
CA ALA A 124 -6.54 15.18 -21.91
C ALA A 124 -5.52 14.64 -22.93
N GLY A 125 -5.77 13.51 -23.60
CA GLY A 125 -4.87 12.92 -24.62
C GLY A 125 -3.52 12.45 -24.05
N GLN A 126 -3.39 12.34 -22.72
CA GLN A 126 -2.19 11.85 -22.05
C GLN A 126 -2.29 10.35 -21.79
N SER A 127 -1.16 9.65 -21.89
CA SER A 127 -1.11 8.26 -21.47
C SER A 127 -1.31 8.13 -19.96
N THR A 128 -1.94 7.04 -19.50
CA THR A 128 -2.10 6.73 -18.07
C THR A 128 -0.79 6.79 -17.30
N PHE A 129 0.32 6.38 -17.94
CA PHE A 129 1.64 6.46 -17.36
C PHE A 129 2.14 7.90 -17.19
N MET A 130 1.86 8.80 -18.16
CA MET A 130 2.23 10.20 -18.03
C MET A 130 1.46 10.91 -16.90
N VAL A 131 0.17 10.61 -16.76
CA VAL A 131 -0.65 11.10 -15.65
C VAL A 131 -0.07 10.61 -14.32
N GLU A 132 0.24 9.30 -14.22
CA GLU A 132 0.87 8.72 -13.05
C GLU A 132 2.17 9.45 -12.67
N MET A 133 3.07 9.66 -13.63
CA MET A 133 4.35 10.31 -13.38
C MET A 133 4.18 11.78 -12.99
N THR A 134 3.19 12.47 -13.53
CA THR A 134 2.88 13.85 -13.15
C THR A 134 2.40 13.93 -11.70
N GLU A 135 1.50 13.04 -11.26
CA GLU A 135 1.03 12.98 -9.88
C GLU A 135 2.17 12.61 -8.91
N VAL A 136 3.00 11.62 -9.26
CA VAL A 136 4.19 11.26 -8.46
C VAL A 136 5.14 12.45 -8.35
N ALA A 137 5.41 13.17 -9.44
CA ALA A 137 6.28 14.34 -9.44
C ALA A 137 5.72 15.46 -8.53
N GLU A 138 4.40 15.67 -8.53
CA GLU A 138 3.74 16.64 -7.65
C GLU A 138 3.91 16.25 -6.16
N ILE A 139 3.68 14.98 -5.85
CA ILE A 139 3.88 14.44 -4.49
C ILE A 139 5.32 14.65 -4.02
N LEU A 140 6.31 14.26 -4.83
CA LEU A 140 7.72 14.34 -4.45
C LEU A 140 8.22 15.79 -4.30
N ARG A 141 7.56 16.77 -4.94
CA ARG A 141 7.87 18.19 -4.79
C ARG A 141 7.18 18.84 -3.59
N SER A 142 5.95 18.40 -3.26
CA SER A 142 5.09 19.09 -2.32
C SER A 142 5.06 18.44 -0.93
N ALA A 143 5.33 17.13 -0.84
CA ALA A 143 5.32 16.43 0.44
C ALA A 143 6.53 16.79 1.32
N GLY A 144 6.31 16.80 2.63
CA GLY A 144 7.32 17.05 3.66
C GLY A 144 7.44 15.87 4.65
N LYS A 145 8.34 16.01 5.63
CA LYS A 145 8.60 14.96 6.65
C LYS A 145 7.38 14.63 7.51
N SER A 146 6.47 15.58 7.67
CA SER A 146 5.23 15.41 8.45
C SER A 146 4.06 14.93 7.60
N SER A 147 4.24 14.77 6.28
CA SER A 147 3.18 14.31 5.39
C SER A 147 2.92 12.81 5.52
N LEU A 148 1.70 12.40 5.19
CA LEU A 148 1.32 11.00 4.94
C LEU A 148 1.19 10.78 3.44
N VAL A 149 1.96 9.85 2.91
CA VAL A 149 2.02 9.57 1.46
C VAL A 149 1.50 8.15 1.19
N ILE A 150 0.62 8.03 0.22
CA ILE A 150 0.06 6.74 -0.21
C ILE A 150 0.34 6.56 -1.70
N LEU A 151 1.14 5.54 -2.01
CA LEU A 151 1.55 5.21 -3.37
C LEU A 151 1.09 3.79 -3.71
N ASP A 152 0.19 3.67 -4.67
CA ASP A 152 -0.40 2.40 -5.05
C ASP A 152 0.00 2.02 -6.48
N GLU A 153 0.76 0.92 -6.61
CA GLU A 153 1.18 0.30 -7.86
C GLU A 153 1.94 1.24 -8.83
N ILE A 154 2.91 2.00 -8.32
CA ILE A 154 3.74 2.89 -9.13
C ILE A 154 4.57 2.10 -10.15
N GLY A 155 4.64 2.59 -11.39
CA GLY A 155 5.43 2.03 -12.47
C GLY A 155 4.70 0.96 -13.30
N ARG A 156 3.40 0.75 -13.08
CA ARG A 156 2.64 -0.30 -13.78
C ARG A 156 2.34 0.03 -15.26
N GLY A 157 2.35 1.30 -15.63
CA GLY A 157 1.97 1.78 -16.97
C GLY A 157 3.06 1.72 -18.03
N THR A 158 4.22 1.11 -17.75
CA THR A 158 5.36 1.01 -18.67
C THR A 158 5.98 -0.39 -18.69
N SER A 159 7.15 -0.57 -19.34
CA SER A 159 7.86 -1.85 -19.33
C SER A 159 8.22 -2.28 -17.91
N THR A 160 8.30 -3.59 -17.65
CA THR A 160 8.55 -4.15 -16.31
C THR A 160 9.83 -3.58 -15.68
N PHE A 161 10.94 -3.52 -16.45
CA PHE A 161 12.21 -3.04 -15.92
C PHE A 161 12.21 -1.53 -15.63
N ASP A 162 11.63 -0.71 -16.52
CA ASP A 162 11.52 0.73 -16.30
C ASP A 162 10.59 1.01 -15.13
N GLY A 163 9.43 0.33 -15.07
CA GLY A 163 8.45 0.49 -14.00
C GLY A 163 9.03 0.14 -12.63
N MET A 164 9.70 -1.00 -12.52
CA MET A 164 10.37 -1.43 -11.28
C MET A 164 11.48 -0.46 -10.87
N SER A 165 12.29 0.01 -11.83
CA SER A 165 13.38 0.96 -11.56
C SER A 165 12.86 2.29 -11.03
N ILE A 166 11.78 2.82 -11.63
CA ILE A 166 11.10 4.04 -11.17
C ILE A 166 10.49 3.82 -9.80
N ALA A 167 9.74 2.73 -9.59
CA ALA A 167 9.12 2.41 -8.31
C ALA A 167 10.16 2.33 -7.18
N ARG A 168 11.30 1.67 -7.44
CA ARG A 168 12.42 1.59 -6.51
C ARG A 168 13.03 2.98 -6.21
N ALA A 169 13.29 3.77 -7.22
CA ALA A 169 13.87 5.11 -7.05
C ALA A 169 12.93 6.04 -6.25
N VAL A 170 11.62 5.97 -6.49
CA VAL A 170 10.61 6.72 -5.73
C VAL A 170 10.60 6.24 -4.27
N LEU A 171 10.63 4.93 -4.02
CA LEU A 171 10.68 4.36 -2.69
C LEU A 171 11.94 4.82 -1.93
N GLU A 172 13.11 4.72 -2.53
CA GLU A 172 14.38 5.17 -1.94
C GLU A 172 14.37 6.68 -1.65
N TYR A 173 13.74 7.48 -2.52
CA TYR A 173 13.61 8.92 -2.32
C TYR A 173 12.68 9.26 -1.15
N THR A 174 11.54 8.56 -1.05
CA THR A 174 10.56 8.80 0.03
C THR A 174 11.05 8.32 1.39
N ALA A 175 11.85 7.24 1.43
CA ALA A 175 12.42 6.69 2.65
C ALA A 175 13.57 7.52 3.21
N ASP A 176 14.33 8.24 2.36
CA ASP A 176 15.50 9.00 2.75
C ASP A 176 15.12 10.25 3.59
N PRO A 177 15.49 10.34 4.89
CA PRO A 177 15.17 11.48 5.74
C PRO A 177 15.82 12.80 5.29
N LYS A 178 16.85 12.73 4.42
CA LYS A 178 17.53 13.92 3.87
C LYS A 178 16.81 14.47 2.64
N LYS A 179 15.99 13.64 1.98
CA LYS A 179 15.19 14.01 0.81
C LYS A 179 13.76 14.31 1.20
N LEU A 180 12.97 13.28 1.47
CA LEU A 180 11.58 13.44 1.87
C LEU A 180 11.33 12.97 3.31
N GLY A 181 11.57 11.69 3.63
CA GLY A 181 11.40 11.13 4.98
C GLY A 181 9.96 11.17 5.48
N ALA A 182 8.97 11.14 4.59
CA ALA A 182 7.55 11.13 4.93
C ALA A 182 7.09 9.75 5.42
N LYS A 183 6.02 9.70 6.21
CA LYS A 183 5.30 8.43 6.46
C LYS A 183 4.67 7.96 5.16
N THR A 184 5.07 6.79 4.66
CA THR A 184 4.66 6.31 3.34
C THR A 184 4.12 4.90 3.40
N LEU A 185 2.92 4.68 2.86
CA LEU A 185 2.37 3.36 2.55
C LEU A 185 2.56 3.12 1.05
N PHE A 186 3.32 2.09 0.71
CA PHE A 186 3.72 1.80 -0.66
C PHE A 186 3.23 0.41 -1.09
N ALA A 187 2.13 0.33 -1.82
CA ALA A 187 1.67 -0.95 -2.37
C ALA A 187 2.32 -1.23 -3.71
N THR A 188 2.78 -2.46 -3.89
CA THR A 188 3.44 -2.89 -5.11
C THR A 188 3.19 -4.37 -5.40
N HIS A 189 3.30 -4.74 -6.68
CA HIS A 189 3.39 -6.12 -7.14
C HIS A 189 4.83 -6.53 -7.51
N TYR A 190 5.79 -5.59 -7.42
CA TYR A 190 7.21 -5.89 -7.58
C TYR A 190 7.75 -6.50 -6.28
N HIS A 191 7.82 -7.83 -6.23
CA HIS A 191 8.30 -8.57 -5.05
C HIS A 191 9.77 -8.27 -4.75
N GLU A 192 10.54 -7.91 -5.75
CA GLU A 192 11.95 -7.54 -5.64
C GLU A 192 12.19 -6.34 -4.70
N LEU A 193 11.19 -5.44 -4.57
CA LEU A 193 11.29 -4.30 -3.68
C LEU A 193 11.26 -4.69 -2.20
N THR A 194 10.80 -5.89 -1.86
CA THR A 194 10.83 -6.39 -0.47
C THR A 194 12.25 -6.61 0.05
N GLU A 195 13.23 -6.75 -0.85
CA GLU A 195 14.65 -6.84 -0.48
C GLU A 195 15.20 -5.56 0.16
N LEU A 196 14.46 -4.46 0.10
CA LEU A 196 14.90 -3.17 0.66
C LEU A 196 14.75 -3.11 2.19
N GLU A 197 13.91 -3.95 2.79
CA GLU A 197 13.90 -4.17 4.25
C GLU A 197 15.27 -4.67 4.71
N GLY A 198 15.82 -4.00 5.73
CA GLY A 198 17.17 -4.28 6.22
C GLY A 198 18.33 -3.70 5.37
N LYS A 199 18.05 -3.18 4.15
CA LYS A 199 19.02 -2.42 3.35
C LYS A 199 18.82 -0.91 3.48
N ILE A 200 17.59 -0.49 3.75
CA ILE A 200 17.22 0.90 4.00
C ILE A 200 16.58 0.97 5.38
N ASP A 201 17.07 1.89 6.19
CA ASP A 201 16.54 2.11 7.53
C ASP A 201 15.06 2.55 7.45
N ASN A 202 14.25 2.12 8.41
CA ASN A 202 12.84 2.49 8.55
C ASN A 202 11.91 1.98 7.43
N VAL A 203 12.34 1.00 6.64
CA VAL A 203 11.52 0.29 5.66
C VAL A 203 11.10 -1.05 6.23
N ASN A 204 9.80 -1.35 6.18
CA ASN A 204 9.25 -2.63 6.62
C ASN A 204 8.38 -3.25 5.52
N ASN A 205 8.35 -4.58 5.50
CA ASN A 205 7.51 -5.34 4.59
C ASN A 205 6.25 -5.83 5.28
N TYR A 206 5.16 -5.69 4.57
CA TYR A 206 3.85 -6.24 4.93
C TYR A 206 3.25 -6.96 3.72
N CYS A 207 2.40 -7.93 3.99
CA CYS A 207 1.65 -8.60 2.94
C CYS A 207 0.20 -8.86 3.37
N ILE A 208 -0.65 -9.10 2.38
CA ILE A 208 -2.01 -9.60 2.63
C ILE A 208 -1.94 -11.08 2.96
N ALA A 209 -2.49 -11.46 4.09
CA ALA A 209 -2.59 -12.86 4.48
C ALA A 209 -3.53 -13.62 3.54
N VAL A 210 -3.03 -14.74 3.02
CA VAL A 210 -3.75 -15.65 2.12
C VAL A 210 -3.80 -17.03 2.76
N LYS A 211 -4.95 -17.68 2.69
CA LYS A 211 -5.10 -19.08 3.09
C LYS A 211 -5.27 -19.93 1.85
N GLU A 212 -4.32 -20.82 1.62
CA GLU A 212 -4.38 -21.82 0.54
C GLU A 212 -5.26 -23.01 1.01
N LYS A 213 -6.14 -23.45 0.13
CA LYS A 213 -6.98 -24.65 0.35
C LYS A 213 -6.97 -25.51 -0.94
N GLY A 214 -5.96 -26.38 -1.05
CA GLY A 214 -5.68 -27.06 -2.32
C GLY A 214 -5.31 -26.05 -3.40
N ASP A 215 -5.98 -26.13 -4.54
CA ASP A 215 -5.80 -25.18 -5.65
C ASP A 215 -6.56 -23.85 -5.49
N ASP A 216 -7.36 -23.71 -4.45
CA ASP A 216 -8.13 -22.51 -4.18
C ASP A 216 -7.45 -21.61 -3.15
N ILE A 217 -7.68 -20.30 -3.27
CA ILE A 217 -7.16 -19.30 -2.35
C ILE A 217 -8.29 -18.51 -1.70
N ILE A 218 -8.10 -18.17 -0.43
CA ILE A 218 -8.99 -17.30 0.32
C ILE A 218 -8.19 -16.09 0.79
N PHE A 219 -8.58 -14.90 0.36
CA PHE A 219 -7.99 -13.66 0.84
C PHE A 219 -8.54 -13.32 2.22
N LEU A 220 -7.69 -13.36 3.25
CA LEU A 220 -8.10 -13.07 4.62
C LEU A 220 -8.28 -11.56 4.86
N ARG A 221 -7.87 -10.71 3.92
CA ARG A 221 -7.91 -9.24 4.02
C ARG A 221 -7.22 -8.68 5.27
N LYS A 222 -6.34 -9.46 5.87
CA LYS A 222 -5.52 -9.07 7.02
C LYS A 222 -4.11 -8.74 6.56
N ILE A 223 -3.61 -7.58 6.95
CA ILE A 223 -2.23 -7.15 6.74
C ILE A 223 -1.38 -7.80 7.83
N VAL A 224 -0.31 -8.46 7.43
CA VAL A 224 0.65 -9.12 8.33
C VAL A 224 2.07 -8.73 7.96
N LYS A 225 2.98 -8.74 8.94
CA LYS A 225 4.40 -8.44 8.71
C LYS A 225 5.05 -9.53 7.85
N GLY A 226 5.88 -9.11 6.89
CA GLY A 226 6.60 -9.97 5.95
C GLY A 226 6.28 -9.68 4.49
N GLY A 227 7.11 -10.18 3.58
CA GLY A 227 6.87 -10.10 2.14
C GLY A 227 6.00 -11.25 1.65
N ALA A 228 5.29 -11.04 0.53
CA ALA A 228 4.61 -12.14 -0.16
C ALA A 228 5.62 -12.84 -1.08
N ASP A 229 5.85 -14.12 -0.85
CA ASP A 229 6.81 -14.91 -1.64
C ASP A 229 6.22 -15.46 -2.94
N LYS A 230 4.89 -15.41 -3.09
CA LYS A 230 4.17 -16.00 -4.22
C LYS A 230 3.28 -14.98 -4.92
N SER A 231 3.23 -15.08 -6.23
CA SER A 231 2.24 -14.42 -7.08
C SER A 231 0.98 -15.29 -7.15
N TYR A 232 -0.21 -14.70 -7.02
CA TYR A 232 -1.50 -15.37 -7.09
C TYR A 232 -2.32 -14.97 -8.33
N GLY A 233 -1.68 -14.44 -9.37
CA GLY A 233 -2.36 -13.95 -10.57
C GLY A 233 -3.19 -15.01 -11.28
N ILE A 234 -2.67 -16.23 -11.40
CA ILE A 234 -3.36 -17.36 -12.05
C ILE A 234 -4.58 -17.80 -11.24
N GLN A 235 -4.47 -17.85 -9.92
CA GLN A 235 -5.58 -18.17 -9.02
C GLN A 235 -6.69 -17.11 -9.08
N VAL A 236 -6.30 -15.83 -9.17
CA VAL A 236 -7.28 -14.74 -9.38
C VAL A 236 -7.97 -14.87 -10.74
N ALA A 237 -7.24 -15.22 -11.80
CA ALA A 237 -7.83 -15.47 -13.12
C ALA A 237 -8.85 -16.63 -13.07
N LYS A 238 -8.53 -17.71 -12.37
CA LYS A 238 -9.46 -18.84 -12.14
C LYS A 238 -10.71 -18.37 -11.38
N LEU A 239 -10.57 -17.62 -10.32
CA LEU A 239 -11.70 -17.05 -9.56
C LEU A 239 -12.57 -16.11 -10.40
N ALA A 240 -11.97 -15.40 -11.36
CA ALA A 240 -12.69 -14.53 -12.30
C ALA A 240 -13.42 -15.29 -13.41
N GLY A 241 -13.28 -16.63 -13.49
CA GLY A 241 -13.96 -17.46 -14.48
C GLY A 241 -13.20 -17.60 -15.80
N VAL A 242 -11.89 -17.34 -15.85
CA VAL A 242 -11.04 -17.66 -17.01
C VAL A 242 -11.05 -19.18 -17.22
N PRO A 243 -11.23 -19.69 -18.47
CA PRO A 243 -11.27 -21.11 -18.76
C PRO A 243 -10.07 -21.88 -18.19
N GLU A 244 -10.33 -23.07 -17.65
CA GLU A 244 -9.33 -23.90 -16.98
C GLU A 244 -8.15 -24.24 -17.89
N SER A 245 -8.39 -24.51 -19.18
CA SER A 245 -7.34 -24.73 -20.18
C SER A 245 -6.35 -23.56 -20.31
N VAL A 246 -6.81 -22.32 -20.12
CA VAL A 246 -5.95 -21.12 -20.15
C VAL A 246 -5.14 -21.00 -18.87
N THR A 247 -5.78 -21.21 -17.71
CA THR A 247 -5.12 -21.12 -16.42
C THR A 247 -4.09 -22.23 -16.21
N ASP A 248 -4.35 -23.44 -16.71
CA ASP A 248 -3.39 -24.55 -16.65
C ASP A 248 -2.20 -24.30 -17.56
N ARG A 249 -2.44 -23.81 -18.80
CA ARG A 249 -1.30 -23.43 -19.67
C ARG A 249 -0.47 -22.28 -19.05
N ALA A 250 -1.13 -21.34 -18.36
CA ALA A 250 -0.41 -20.27 -17.66
C ALA A 250 0.49 -20.80 -16.53
N LYS A 251 0.07 -21.84 -15.79
CA LYS A 251 0.91 -22.52 -14.79
C LYS A 251 2.15 -23.13 -15.42
N GLU A 252 2.00 -23.88 -16.50
CA GLU A 252 3.12 -24.48 -17.24
C GLU A 252 4.12 -23.40 -17.69
N ILE A 253 3.64 -22.29 -18.26
CA ILE A 253 4.48 -21.18 -18.71
C ILE A 253 5.26 -20.56 -17.55
N VAL A 254 4.63 -20.37 -16.39
CA VAL A 254 5.32 -19.84 -15.19
C VAL A 254 6.44 -20.78 -14.76
N GLU A 255 6.21 -22.10 -14.76
CA GLU A 255 7.24 -23.08 -14.45
C GLU A 255 8.42 -23.03 -15.45
N GLU A 256 8.13 -22.94 -16.76
CA GLU A 256 9.14 -22.77 -17.81
C GLU A 256 9.99 -21.50 -17.58
N LEU A 257 9.34 -20.36 -17.26
CA LEU A 257 10.01 -19.07 -17.02
C LEU A 257 10.90 -19.11 -15.77
N VAL A 258 10.41 -19.67 -14.66
CA VAL A 258 11.19 -19.84 -13.42
C VAL A 258 12.40 -20.72 -13.65
N HIS A 259 12.25 -21.85 -14.36
CA HIS A 259 13.39 -22.71 -14.70
C HIS A 259 14.43 -22.00 -15.58
N THR A 260 13.99 -21.17 -16.52
CA THR A 260 14.89 -20.41 -17.40
C THR A 260 15.68 -19.38 -16.60
N ASP A 261 15.04 -18.66 -15.67
CA ASP A 261 15.72 -17.68 -14.81
C ASP A 261 16.75 -18.33 -13.89
N ILE A 262 16.42 -19.46 -13.24
CA ILE A 262 17.35 -20.22 -12.41
C ILE A 262 18.55 -20.70 -13.25
N THR A 263 18.32 -21.19 -14.46
CA THR A 263 19.39 -21.68 -15.36
C THR A 263 20.31 -20.54 -15.81
N SER A 264 19.77 -19.33 -16.08
CA SER A 264 20.57 -18.15 -16.41
C SER A 264 21.44 -17.71 -15.25
N ARG A 265 20.88 -17.63 -14.04
CA ARG A 265 21.62 -17.26 -12.81
C ARG A 265 22.73 -18.24 -12.47
N ILE A 266 22.52 -19.55 -12.67
CA ILE A 266 23.56 -20.58 -12.46
C ILE A 266 24.68 -20.40 -13.48
N LYS A 267 24.39 -20.11 -14.76
CA LYS A 267 25.42 -19.84 -15.78
C LYS A 267 26.24 -18.60 -15.45
N ASP A 268 25.62 -17.53 -14.98
CA ASP A 268 26.31 -16.30 -14.59
C ASP A 268 27.26 -16.52 -13.40
N ILE A 269 26.86 -17.30 -12.41
CA ILE A 269 27.71 -17.70 -11.27
C ILE A 269 28.90 -18.56 -11.75
N ALA A 270 28.67 -19.48 -12.66
CA ALA A 270 29.74 -20.35 -13.23
C ALA A 270 30.75 -19.53 -14.05
N VAL A 271 30.31 -18.53 -14.79
CA VAL A 271 31.19 -17.62 -15.56
C VAL A 271 32.01 -16.73 -14.62
N GLN A 272 31.40 -16.18 -13.55
CA GLN A 272 32.15 -15.42 -12.54
C GLN A 272 33.15 -16.24 -11.75
N GLY A 273 32.86 -17.53 -11.49
CA GLY A 273 33.79 -18.46 -10.84
C GLY A 273 35.03 -18.82 -11.69
N HIS A 274 34.92 -18.70 -13.01
CA HIS A 274 36.07 -18.96 -13.91
C HIS A 274 37.00 -17.75 -14.08
N THR A 275 36.48 -16.52 -13.93
CA THR A 275 37.30 -15.30 -14.03
C THR A 275 38.15 -15.02 -12.78
N CYS A 276 37.90 -15.69 -11.65
CA CYS A 276 38.67 -15.53 -10.42
C CYS A 276 39.92 -16.47 -10.36
N LYS A 277 40.07 -17.44 -11.30
CA LYS A 277 41.21 -18.38 -11.33
C LYS A 277 42.33 -18.05 -12.34
N SER A 278 42.26 -16.94 -13.06
CA SER A 278 43.24 -16.53 -14.05
C SER A 278 44.11 -15.34 -13.67
N LYS A 279 44.19 -14.98 -12.37
CA LYS A 279 45.16 -14.03 -11.82
C LYS A 279 45.80 -14.63 -10.57
N ALA A 280 46.65 -15.58 -10.77
CA ALA A 280 47.69 -16.05 -9.86
C ALA A 280 48.97 -16.29 -10.65
#